data_573c885f699d8a9db4d8f701260f1355
#
_entry.id   573c885f699d8a9db4d8f701260f1355
#
_cell.length_a   1.000
_cell.length_b   1.000
_cell.length_c   1.000
_cell.angle_alpha   90.00
_cell.angle_beta   90.00
_cell.angle_gamma   90.00
#
_symmetry.space_group_name_H-M   'P 1'
#
loop_
_entity.id
_entity.type
_entity.pdbx_description
1 polymer ?
#
loop_
_entity_poly.entity_id
_entity_poly.type
_entity_poly.pdbx_seq_one_letter_code
_entity_poly.pdbx_strand_id
1 'polypeptide(L)'
;MAETFNVVVEIPRGSKNKYEVDHETGRVFLDRTLFSSMGYPDDYGYIDGTLGEDGDPLDALVMIPNSVFPGCVVECRAVGLYHMVDEAGGDDKVLCVPADVRFDG
;
A
#
# COMPACT_ATOMS: atom_id res chain seq x y z
N MET A 1 -5.17 10.80 -20.12
CA MET A 1 -4.25 9.74 -19.69
C MET A 1 -4.15 9.77 -18.17
N ALA A 2 -4.27 8.61 -17.59
CA ALA A 2 -4.13 8.50 -16.14
C ALA A 2 -2.64 8.63 -15.77
N GLU A 3 -2.37 9.43 -14.76
CA GLU A 3 -1.03 9.51 -14.20
C GLU A 3 -0.70 8.23 -13.46
N THR A 4 0.53 7.80 -13.56
CA THR A 4 1.01 6.65 -12.82
C THR A 4 1.98 7.07 -11.73
N PHE A 5 2.11 6.21 -10.73
CA PHE A 5 3.04 6.43 -9.63
C PHE A 5 3.51 5.09 -9.12
N ASN A 6 4.63 5.09 -8.42
CA ASN A 6 5.18 3.87 -7.86
C ASN A 6 4.69 3.66 -6.43
N VAL A 7 4.19 2.47 -6.15
CA VAL A 7 3.80 2.05 -4.81
C VAL A 7 4.81 1.01 -4.34
N VAL A 8 5.36 1.24 -3.16
CA VAL A 8 6.21 0.24 -2.49
C VAL A 8 5.30 -0.58 -1.59
N VAL A 9 5.11 -1.85 -1.92
CA VAL A 9 4.25 -2.72 -1.14
C VAL A 9 4.98 -3.16 0.13
N GLU A 10 4.35 -2.94 1.28
CA GLU A 10 4.90 -3.35 2.56
C GLU A 10 4.25 -4.62 3.08
N ILE A 11 2.94 -4.73 2.96
CA ILE A 11 2.20 -5.84 3.54
C ILE A 11 1.36 -6.51 2.46
N PRO A 12 1.74 -7.71 2.02
CA PRO A 12 0.93 -8.44 1.02
C PRO A 12 -0.43 -8.82 1.58
N ARG A 13 -1.41 -8.93 0.66
CA ARG A 13 -2.75 -9.35 1.01
C ARG A 13 -2.73 -10.68 1.76
N GLY A 14 -3.47 -10.73 2.87
CA GLY A 14 -3.58 -11.93 3.70
C GLY A 14 -2.43 -12.15 4.65
N SER A 15 -1.39 -11.30 4.60
CA SER A 15 -0.25 -11.44 5.49
C SER A 15 -0.65 -11.12 6.94
N LYS A 16 -0.19 -11.95 7.87
CA LYS A 16 -0.33 -11.68 9.30
C LYS A 16 0.86 -10.90 9.85
N ASN A 17 1.92 -10.78 9.06
CA ASN A 17 3.08 -10.00 9.45
C ASN A 17 2.93 -8.60 8.91
N LYS A 18 3.20 -7.63 9.77
CA LYS A 18 3.28 -6.24 9.37
C LYS A 18 4.74 -5.89 9.14
N TYR A 19 5.07 -5.57 7.91
CA TYR A 19 6.43 -5.17 7.54
C TYR A 19 6.49 -3.66 7.38
N GLU A 20 7.68 -3.12 7.57
CA GLU A 20 7.96 -1.72 7.36
C GLU A 20 9.19 -1.58 6.48
N VAL A 21 9.07 -0.78 5.43
CA VAL A 21 10.18 -0.51 4.52
C VAL A 21 10.82 0.82 4.90
N ASP A 22 12.12 0.79 5.15
CA ASP A 22 12.88 2.00 5.41
C ASP A 22 12.96 2.82 4.13
N HIS A 23 12.45 4.04 4.16
CA HIS A 23 12.37 4.90 2.98
C HIS A 23 13.75 5.32 2.46
N GLU A 24 14.76 5.32 3.30
CA GLU A 24 16.11 5.74 2.90
C GLU A 24 16.94 4.60 2.34
N THR A 25 16.86 3.41 2.96
CA THR A 25 17.71 2.28 2.58
C THR A 25 17.00 1.23 1.76
N GLY A 26 15.67 1.21 1.79
CA GLY A 26 14.86 0.18 1.13
C GLY A 26 14.82 -1.14 1.88
N ARG A 27 15.42 -1.22 3.06
CA ARG A 27 15.39 -2.44 3.86
C ARG A 27 14.00 -2.70 4.41
N VAL A 28 13.64 -3.97 4.46
CA VAL A 28 12.35 -4.42 4.96
C VAL A 28 12.52 -4.97 6.36
N PHE A 29 11.78 -4.42 7.30
CA PHE A 29 11.81 -4.85 8.70
C PHE A 29 10.50 -5.50 9.08
N LEU A 30 10.56 -6.52 9.91
CA LEU A 30 9.36 -7.06 10.52
C LEU A 30 8.99 -6.17 11.70
N ASP A 31 7.86 -5.45 11.57
CA ASP A 31 7.37 -4.58 12.64
C ASP A 31 6.73 -5.43 13.73
N ARG A 32 5.72 -6.23 13.35
CA ARG A 32 5.05 -7.12 14.31
C ARG A 32 4.23 -8.16 13.57
N THR A 33 3.89 -9.23 14.30
CA THR A 33 2.94 -10.23 13.83
C THR A 33 1.56 -9.90 14.39
N LEU A 34 0.57 -9.92 13.52
CA LEU A 34 -0.81 -9.66 13.91
C LEU A 34 -1.44 -10.93 14.47
N PHE A 35 -2.16 -10.81 15.58
CA PHE A 35 -2.83 -11.95 16.19
C PHE A 35 -4.19 -12.23 15.60
N SER A 36 -4.69 -11.34 14.75
CA SER A 36 -5.97 -11.52 14.08
C SER A 36 -5.85 -12.55 12.97
N SER A 37 -6.89 -13.36 12.78
CA SER A 37 -6.95 -14.27 11.64
C SER A 37 -7.24 -13.53 10.32
N MET A 38 -7.63 -12.26 10.41
CA MET A 38 -7.91 -11.44 9.22
C MET A 38 -6.64 -10.71 8.82
N GLY A 39 -6.06 -11.10 7.70
CA GLY A 39 -4.97 -10.35 7.10
C GLY A 39 -5.48 -9.10 6.38
N TYR A 40 -4.57 -8.38 5.76
CA TYR A 40 -4.93 -7.19 4.99
C TYR A 40 -5.76 -7.61 3.77
N PRO A 41 -6.82 -6.84 3.41
CA PRO A 41 -7.69 -7.20 2.29
C PRO A 41 -7.05 -7.05 0.92
N ASP A 42 -6.07 -6.16 0.80
CA ASP A 42 -5.33 -5.90 -0.43
C ASP A 42 -3.86 -5.68 -0.08
N ASP A 43 -3.00 -5.63 -1.09
CA ASP A 43 -1.61 -5.31 -0.87
C ASP A 43 -1.52 -3.87 -0.39
N TYR A 44 -0.85 -3.66 0.73
CA TYR A 44 -0.77 -2.38 1.41
C TYR A 44 0.65 -1.83 1.31
N GLY A 45 0.76 -0.54 1.02
CA GLY A 45 2.06 0.09 0.96
C GLY A 45 1.97 1.60 0.97
N TYR A 46 2.96 2.26 0.40
CA TYR A 46 3.00 3.72 0.33
C TYR A 46 3.38 4.16 -1.08
N ILE A 47 2.94 5.36 -1.43
CA ILE A 47 3.28 5.97 -2.71
C ILE A 47 4.63 6.65 -2.58
N ASP A 48 5.60 6.17 -3.35
CA ASP A 48 6.96 6.68 -3.31
C ASP A 48 7.01 8.15 -3.79
N GLY A 49 7.77 8.96 -3.09
CA GLY A 49 7.95 10.36 -3.46
C GLY A 49 6.85 11.30 -3.02
N THR A 50 5.88 10.82 -2.22
CA THR A 50 4.82 11.68 -1.69
C THR A 50 5.07 12.03 -0.22
N LEU A 51 4.44 13.12 0.23
CA LEU A 51 4.42 13.48 1.64
C LEU A 51 3.00 13.87 2.02
N GLY A 52 2.46 13.18 3.02
CA GLY A 52 1.20 13.55 3.62
C GLY A 52 1.36 14.69 4.62
N GLU A 53 0.27 15.09 5.25
CA GLU A 53 0.29 16.19 6.23
C GLU A 53 1.15 15.87 7.45
N ASP A 54 1.29 14.60 7.77
CA ASP A 54 2.10 14.12 8.89
C ASP A 54 3.59 13.98 8.54
N GLY A 55 3.96 14.27 7.31
CA GLY A 55 5.34 14.13 6.84
C GLY A 55 5.68 12.74 6.33
N ASP A 56 4.76 11.80 6.43
CA ASP A 56 4.95 10.45 5.91
C ASP A 56 4.40 10.33 4.50
N PRO A 57 4.89 9.35 3.71
CA PRO A 57 4.30 9.10 2.39
C PRO A 57 2.82 8.73 2.48
N LEU A 58 2.08 8.97 1.42
CA LEU A 58 0.67 8.58 1.36
C LEU A 58 0.52 7.08 1.29
N ASP A 59 -0.40 6.54 2.06
CA ASP A 59 -0.69 5.11 2.07
C ASP A 59 -1.54 4.71 0.88
N ALA A 60 -1.31 3.48 0.41
CA ALA A 60 -2.02 2.94 -0.74
C ALA A 60 -2.45 1.50 -0.51
N LEU A 61 -3.59 1.15 -1.08
CA LEU A 61 -4.06 -0.24 -1.19
C LEU A 61 -4.03 -0.61 -2.67
N VAL A 62 -3.29 -1.65 -3.00
CA VAL A 62 -3.12 -2.08 -4.39
C VAL A 62 -3.98 -3.32 -4.62
N MET A 63 -5.00 -3.16 -5.46
CA MET A 63 -5.84 -4.26 -5.89
C MET A 63 -5.15 -4.98 -7.04
N ILE A 64 -4.48 -6.08 -6.73
CA ILE A 64 -3.64 -6.81 -7.66
C ILE A 64 -4.05 -8.28 -7.65
N PRO A 65 -4.16 -8.93 -8.84
CA PRO A 65 -4.60 -10.33 -8.89
C PRO A 65 -3.69 -11.28 -8.13
N ASN A 66 -2.38 -11.07 -8.24
CA ASN A 66 -1.39 -11.88 -7.56
C ASN A 66 -0.58 -11.00 -6.63
N SER A 67 -0.64 -11.27 -5.35
CA SER A 67 0.06 -10.50 -4.34
C SER A 67 1.57 -10.53 -4.60
N VAL A 68 2.23 -9.41 -4.30
CA VAL A 68 3.68 -9.28 -4.47
C VAL A 68 4.37 -9.34 -3.10
N PHE A 69 5.69 -9.44 -3.11
CA PHE A 69 6.49 -9.57 -1.90
C PHE A 69 6.72 -8.19 -1.24
N PRO A 70 7.02 -8.15 0.06
CA PRO A 70 7.32 -6.89 0.75
C PRO A 70 8.55 -6.22 0.15
N GLY A 71 8.44 -4.93 -0.14
CA GLY A 71 9.48 -4.15 -0.78
C GLY A 71 9.35 -4.06 -2.29
N CYS A 72 8.42 -4.82 -2.87
CA CYS A 72 8.19 -4.78 -4.31
C CYS A 72 7.60 -3.44 -4.73
N VAL A 73 8.14 -2.87 -5.80
CA VAL A 73 7.63 -1.61 -6.35
C VAL A 73 6.70 -1.94 -7.51
N VAL A 74 5.48 -1.44 -7.43
CA VAL A 74 4.46 -1.65 -8.47
C VAL A 74 4.07 -0.28 -9.03
N GLU A 75 4.19 -0.11 -10.34
CA GLU A 75 3.68 1.08 -10.98
C GLU A 75 2.16 0.99 -11.05
N CYS A 76 1.49 1.98 -10.50
CA CYS A 76 0.04 1.95 -10.30
C CYS A 76 -0.63 3.19 -10.86
N ARG A 77 -1.94 3.10 -10.98
CA ARG A 77 -2.81 4.27 -11.22
C ARG A 77 -3.92 4.26 -10.18
N ALA A 78 -4.33 5.45 -9.77
CA ALA A 78 -5.38 5.59 -8.77
C ALA A 78 -6.75 5.31 -9.37
N VAL A 79 -7.59 4.57 -8.63
CA VAL A 79 -8.97 4.30 -9.03
C VAL A 79 -9.98 4.75 -7.97
N GLY A 80 -9.52 5.14 -6.79
CA GLY A 80 -10.42 5.60 -5.75
C GLY A 80 -9.69 6.04 -4.51
N LEU A 81 -10.45 6.42 -3.52
CA LEU A 81 -9.95 6.84 -2.22
C LEU A 81 -10.72 6.10 -1.14
N TYR A 82 -10.00 5.47 -0.25
CA TYR A 82 -10.59 4.75 0.88
C TYR A 82 -10.48 5.62 2.13
N HIS A 83 -11.62 6.00 2.65
CA HIS A 83 -11.72 6.83 3.83
C HIS A 83 -11.74 5.96 5.07
N MET A 84 -10.73 6.11 5.91
CA MET A 84 -10.70 5.43 7.19
C MET A 84 -10.69 6.48 8.30
N VAL A 85 -11.40 6.18 9.37
CA VAL A 85 -11.41 7.02 10.56
C VAL A 85 -10.98 6.14 11.73
N ASP A 86 -9.91 6.54 12.40
CA ASP A 86 -9.45 5.86 13.60
C ASP A 86 -9.46 6.82 14.79
N GLU A 87 -8.93 6.39 15.92
CA GLU A 87 -8.92 7.20 17.14
C GLU A 87 -8.11 8.48 17.00
N ALA A 88 -7.14 8.49 16.08
CA ALA A 88 -6.30 9.66 15.84
C ALA A 88 -6.87 10.60 14.79
N GLY A 89 -8.00 10.26 14.15
CA GLY A 89 -8.62 11.08 13.12
C GLY A 89 -8.73 10.34 11.80
N GLY A 90 -8.86 11.11 10.71
CA GLY A 90 -8.98 10.56 9.37
C GLY A 90 -7.67 10.00 8.84
N ASP A 91 -7.74 8.87 8.19
CA ASP A 91 -6.57 8.22 7.60
C ASP A 91 -6.99 7.67 6.23
N ASP A 92 -6.73 8.46 5.19
CA ASP A 92 -7.17 8.13 3.84
C ASP A 92 -6.12 7.25 3.16
N LYS A 93 -6.61 6.27 2.41
CA LYS A 93 -5.79 5.37 1.61
C LYS A 93 -6.16 5.52 0.15
N VAL A 94 -5.16 5.60 -0.71
CA VAL A 94 -5.39 5.64 -2.15
C VAL A 94 -5.62 4.23 -2.66
N LEU A 95 -6.78 3.99 -3.29
CA LEU A 95 -7.04 2.72 -3.95
C LEU A 95 -6.44 2.77 -5.34
N CYS A 96 -5.63 1.78 -5.69
CA CYS A 96 -4.96 1.77 -6.97
C CYS A 96 -4.88 0.36 -7.55
N VAL A 97 -4.57 0.31 -8.84
CA VAL A 97 -4.37 -0.93 -9.57
C VAL A 97 -3.05 -0.81 -10.34
N PRO A 98 -2.41 -1.93 -10.66
CA PRO A 98 -1.22 -1.88 -11.51
C PRO A 98 -1.51 -1.20 -12.84
N ALA A 99 -0.62 -0.31 -13.25
CA ALA A 99 -0.86 0.54 -14.43
C ALA A 99 -0.91 -0.27 -15.73
N ASP A 100 -0.14 -1.36 -15.78
CA ASP A 100 -0.03 -2.19 -16.98
C ASP A 100 -1.03 -3.35 -17.01
N VAL A 101 -1.79 -3.55 -15.92
CA VAL A 101 -2.79 -4.62 -15.88
C VAL A 101 -4.12 -4.07 -16.37
N ARG A 102 -4.71 -4.75 -17.34
CA ARG A 102 -6.04 -4.38 -17.80
C ARG A 102 -7.08 -4.96 -16.85
N PHE A 103 -7.67 -4.10 -16.09
CA PHE A 103 -8.84 -4.45 -15.31
C PHE A 103 -10.07 -4.11 -16.12
N ASP A 104 -10.33 -4.93 -17.11
CA ASP A 104 -11.51 -4.75 -17.93
C ASP A 104 -12.70 -5.41 -17.22
N GLY A 105 -13.50 -4.64 -16.68
CA GLY A 105 -14.73 -5.14 -16.14
C GLY A 105 -15.08 -5.05 -14.83
#